data_ef46eb9f30f2286b2acf0e385656074c
#
_entry.id   ef46eb9f30f2286b2acf0e385656074c
#
_cell.length_a   1.000
_cell.length_b   1.000
_cell.length_c   1.000
_cell.angle_alpha   90.00
_cell.angle_beta   90.00
_cell.angle_gamma   90.00
#
_symmetry.space_group_name_H-M   'P 1'
#
loop_
_entity.id
_entity.type
_entity.pdbx_description
1 polymer ?
#
loop_
_entity_poly.entity_id
_entity_poly.type
_entity_poly.pdbx_seq_one_letter_code
_entity_poly.pdbx_strand_id
1 'polypeptide(L)'
;MRDGRISAILHLEQVKSYNESSVVILSGIYFQKLDSNGEILTEAWAKTGEYDTESGDAQVAGSVMVSSILEDARIIAEGLRWDDEEHILSGNDDAQVVLLHADGSTVTGIDFEADMARRVVRFLGPVSGHRMVDR
;
A
#
# COMPACT_ATOMS: atom_id res chain seq x y z
N MET A 1 3.27 14.97 24.06
CA MET A 1 1.97 14.33 24.17
C MET A 1 1.24 14.35 22.83
N ARG A 2 0.61 13.28 22.55
CA ARG A 2 -0.20 13.22 21.34
C ARG A 2 -1.63 13.64 21.63
N ASP A 3 -2.20 14.39 20.74
CA ASP A 3 -3.57 14.89 20.88
C ASP A 3 -4.55 14.05 20.03
N GLY A 4 -4.38 12.72 20.09
CA GLY A 4 -5.24 11.78 19.41
C GLY A 4 -4.94 11.62 17.93
N ARG A 5 -3.83 12.11 17.47
CA ARG A 5 -3.45 12.04 16.06
C ARG A 5 -2.86 10.70 15.69
N ILE A 6 -3.10 10.30 14.44
CA ILE A 6 -2.44 9.14 13.85
C ILE A 6 -1.05 9.57 13.42
N SER A 7 -0.06 8.75 13.72
CA SER A 7 1.33 8.98 13.34
C SER A 7 1.74 8.02 12.25
N ALA A 8 2.69 8.42 11.44
CA ALA A 8 3.28 7.56 10.43
C ALA A 8 4.79 7.57 10.57
N ILE A 9 5.40 6.41 10.43
CA ILE A 9 6.85 6.24 10.48
C ILE A 9 7.30 5.52 9.23
N LEU A 10 8.31 6.06 8.58
CA LEU A 10 8.89 5.48 7.37
C LEU A 10 10.34 5.14 7.66
N HIS A 11 10.67 3.86 7.53
CA HIS A 11 12.04 3.36 7.65
C HIS A 11 12.59 3.08 6.26
N LEU A 12 13.79 3.56 5.98
CA LEU A 12 14.42 3.42 4.68
C LEU A 12 15.87 2.98 4.88
N GLU A 13 16.33 2.08 4.02
CA GLU A 13 17.74 1.71 4.01
C GLU A 13 18.56 2.74 3.23
N GLN A 14 17.98 3.27 2.16
CA GLN A 14 18.69 4.24 1.33
C GLN A 14 17.72 5.21 0.69
N VAL A 15 18.15 6.45 0.59
CA VAL A 15 17.42 7.52 -0.10
C VAL A 15 18.39 8.19 -1.07
N LYS A 16 17.96 8.35 -2.31
CA LYS A 16 18.72 9.08 -3.33
C LYS A 16 17.87 10.20 -3.88
N SER A 17 18.40 11.40 -3.84
CA SER A 17 17.77 12.53 -4.48
C SER A 17 18.77 13.18 -5.43
N TYR A 18 18.26 13.66 -6.54
CA TYR A 18 19.08 14.30 -7.55
C TYR A 18 18.73 15.77 -7.64
N ASN A 19 19.75 16.61 -7.87
CA ASN A 19 19.51 18.03 -8.05
C ASN A 19 18.55 18.26 -9.21
N GLU A 20 17.67 19.22 -9.04
CA GLU A 20 16.68 19.63 -10.05
C GLU A 20 15.59 18.60 -10.33
N SER A 21 15.54 17.54 -9.57
CA SER A 21 14.46 16.56 -9.67
C SER A 21 13.59 16.59 -8.42
N SER A 22 12.28 16.54 -8.62
CA SER A 22 11.33 16.40 -7.51
C SER A 22 11.22 14.95 -7.07
N VAL A 23 11.77 14.01 -7.83
CA VAL A 23 11.64 12.59 -7.55
C VAL A 23 12.77 12.10 -6.66
N VAL A 24 12.42 11.40 -5.60
CA VAL A 24 13.34 10.78 -4.67
C VAL A 24 13.23 9.27 -4.84
N ILE A 25 14.36 8.60 -4.90
CA ILE A 25 14.39 7.14 -5.04
C ILE A 25 14.69 6.52 -3.67
N LEU A 26 13.86 5.57 -3.29
CA LEU A 26 13.90 4.93 -1.98
C LEU A 26 14.20 3.44 -2.13
N SER A 27 14.89 2.87 -1.15
CA SER A 27 15.09 1.42 -1.12
C SER A 27 15.03 0.90 0.31
N GLY A 28 14.64 -0.37 0.43
CA GLY A 28 14.47 -0.99 1.73
C GLY A 28 13.39 -0.30 2.53
N ILE A 29 12.16 -0.34 2.04
CA ILE A 29 11.05 0.45 2.59
C ILE A 29 10.25 -0.36 3.61
N TYR A 30 10.05 0.22 4.78
CA TYR A 30 9.11 -0.28 5.79
C TYR A 30 8.32 0.90 6.34
N PHE A 31 7.03 0.86 6.19
CA PHE A 31 6.12 1.92 6.61
C PHE A 31 5.19 1.42 7.71
N GLN A 32 4.97 2.26 8.72
CA GLN A 32 4.01 1.99 9.79
C GLN A 32 3.09 3.19 9.96
N LYS A 33 1.82 2.92 10.13
CA LYS A 33 0.84 3.92 10.55
C LYS A 33 0.36 3.52 11.93
N LEU A 34 0.45 4.44 12.88
CA LEU A 34 0.17 4.17 14.30
C LEU A 34 -0.99 5.00 14.79
N ASP A 35 -1.78 4.44 15.70
CA ASP A 35 -2.84 5.20 16.36
C ASP A 35 -2.25 6.06 17.49
N SER A 36 -3.10 6.77 18.20
CA SER A 36 -2.68 7.66 19.29
C SER A 36 -2.04 6.92 20.47
N ASN A 37 -2.26 5.63 20.59
CA ASN A 37 -1.68 4.80 21.65
C ASN A 37 -0.38 4.14 21.22
N GLY A 38 0.06 4.38 19.98
CA GLY A 38 1.27 3.77 19.46
C GLY A 38 1.08 2.38 18.88
N GLU A 39 -0.16 1.94 18.73
CA GLU A 39 -0.45 0.64 18.13
C GLU A 39 -0.43 0.73 16.61
N ILE A 40 0.07 -0.31 15.97
CA ILE A 40 0.20 -0.34 14.52
C ILE A 40 -1.16 -0.59 13.88
N LEU A 41 -1.59 0.33 13.02
CA LEU A 41 -2.82 0.18 12.23
C LEU A 41 -2.54 -0.40 10.86
N THR A 42 -1.43 0.01 10.26
CA THR A 42 -1.07 -0.41 8.91
C THR A 42 0.43 -0.59 8.83
N GLU A 43 0.86 -1.62 8.15
CA GLU A 43 2.27 -1.84 7.83
C GLU A 43 2.42 -2.09 6.35
N ALA A 44 3.52 -1.65 5.78
CA ALA A 44 3.81 -1.87 4.37
C ALA A 44 5.29 -2.11 4.16
N TRP A 45 5.62 -3.01 3.25
CA TRP A 45 6.99 -3.35 2.87
C TRP A 45 7.13 -3.29 1.36
N ALA A 46 8.27 -2.81 0.89
CA ALA A 46 8.64 -2.84 -0.52
C ALA A 46 10.14 -2.76 -0.65
N LYS A 47 10.68 -3.28 -1.76
CA LYS A 47 12.12 -3.22 -1.99
C LYS A 47 12.55 -1.84 -2.44
N THR A 48 11.80 -1.24 -3.35
CA THR A 48 12.15 0.05 -3.92
C THR A 48 10.92 0.92 -4.07
N GLY A 49 11.15 2.21 -4.20
CA GLY A 49 10.07 3.15 -4.45
C GLY A 49 10.56 4.46 -5.01
N GLU A 50 9.65 5.22 -5.55
CA GLU A 50 9.89 6.58 -6.00
C GLU A 50 8.81 7.47 -5.39
N TYR A 51 9.22 8.62 -4.95
CA TYR A 51 8.31 9.60 -4.36
C TYR A 51 8.53 10.95 -5.00
N ASP A 52 7.46 11.56 -5.48
CA ASP A 52 7.53 12.90 -6.06
C ASP A 52 7.18 13.90 -4.98
N THR A 53 8.15 14.72 -4.58
CA THR A 53 7.97 15.67 -3.48
C THR A 53 7.05 16.83 -3.85
N GLU A 54 6.80 17.07 -5.12
CA GLU A 54 5.91 18.15 -5.56
C GLU A 54 4.47 17.70 -5.59
N SER A 55 4.20 16.53 -6.19
CA SER A 55 2.83 16.03 -6.32
C SER A 55 2.37 15.21 -5.12
N GLY A 56 3.32 14.59 -4.41
CA GLY A 56 2.97 13.63 -3.37
C GLY A 56 2.72 12.24 -3.91
N ASP A 57 2.79 12.05 -5.22
CA ASP A 57 2.60 10.76 -5.84
C ASP A 57 3.77 9.83 -5.52
N ALA A 58 3.49 8.55 -5.45
CA ALA A 58 4.50 7.57 -5.14
C ALA A 58 4.24 6.28 -5.89
N GLN A 59 5.30 5.50 -6.08
CA GLN A 59 5.15 4.13 -6.55
C GLN A 59 6.18 3.27 -5.86
N VAL A 60 5.79 2.05 -5.55
CA VAL A 60 6.65 1.08 -4.88
C VAL A 60 6.66 -0.20 -5.69
N ALA A 61 7.75 -0.93 -5.59
CA ALA A 61 7.93 -2.16 -6.34
C ALA A 61 8.80 -3.15 -5.57
N GLY A 62 8.67 -4.40 -5.94
CA GLY A 62 9.47 -5.49 -5.37
C GLY A 62 8.85 -6.06 -4.11
N SER A 63 8.14 -7.16 -4.26
CA SER A 63 7.53 -7.91 -3.15
C SER A 63 6.74 -6.99 -2.20
N VAL A 64 5.86 -6.20 -2.77
CA VAL A 64 5.08 -5.24 -2.00
C VAL A 64 4.03 -5.96 -1.18
N MET A 65 3.96 -5.61 0.10
CA MET A 65 2.91 -6.13 0.99
C MET A 65 2.40 -4.99 1.85
N VAL A 66 1.08 -4.85 1.92
CA VAL A 66 0.41 -3.90 2.80
C VAL A 66 -0.51 -4.68 3.71
N SER A 67 -0.35 -4.50 5.01
CA SER A 67 -1.17 -5.18 6.00
C SER A 67 -1.95 -4.15 6.80
N SER A 68 -3.27 -4.32 6.86
CA SER A 68 -4.13 -3.43 7.63
C SER A 68 -4.80 -4.24 8.74
N ILE A 69 -4.56 -3.84 9.98
CA ILE A 69 -5.15 -4.50 11.13
C ILE A 69 -6.63 -4.17 11.22
N LEU A 70 -7.01 -2.93 10.90
CA LEU A 70 -8.41 -2.52 10.96
C LEU A 70 -9.28 -3.27 9.96
N GLU A 71 -8.72 -3.56 8.80
CA GLU A 71 -9.47 -4.25 7.73
C GLU A 71 -9.29 -5.77 7.80
N ASP A 72 -8.39 -6.26 8.66
CA ASP A 72 -7.99 -7.67 8.73
C ASP A 72 -7.63 -8.22 7.35
N ALA A 73 -6.88 -7.43 6.58
CA ALA A 73 -6.58 -7.74 5.20
C ALA A 73 -5.14 -7.42 4.85
N ARG A 74 -4.62 -8.14 3.89
CA ARG A 74 -3.30 -7.89 3.33
C ARG A 74 -3.40 -7.78 1.82
N ILE A 75 -2.62 -6.87 1.26
CA ILE A 75 -2.48 -6.70 -0.17
C ILE A 75 -1.08 -7.14 -0.54
N ILE A 76 -0.97 -8.04 -1.52
CA ILE A 76 0.31 -8.50 -2.03
C ILE A 76 0.37 -8.19 -3.53
N ALA A 77 1.43 -7.51 -3.94
CA ALA A 77 1.59 -7.05 -5.32
C ALA A 77 3.06 -6.94 -5.68
N GLU A 78 3.35 -6.94 -6.97
CA GLU A 78 4.70 -6.66 -7.45
C GLU A 78 4.99 -5.16 -7.41
N GLY A 79 3.96 -4.34 -7.53
CA GLY A 79 4.08 -2.91 -7.45
C GLY A 79 2.75 -2.25 -7.19
N LEU A 80 2.80 -1.09 -6.58
CA LEU A 80 1.62 -0.28 -6.31
C LEU A 80 1.96 1.19 -6.59
N ARG A 81 0.96 1.95 -7.00
CA ARG A 81 1.08 3.37 -7.25
C ARG A 81 0.09 4.13 -6.38
N TRP A 82 0.53 5.23 -5.83
CA TRP A 82 -0.30 6.13 -5.05
C TRP A 82 -0.49 7.45 -5.79
N ASP A 83 -1.74 7.81 -6.05
CA ASP A 83 -2.11 9.11 -6.59
C ASP A 83 -2.58 9.98 -5.43
N ASP A 84 -1.78 10.98 -5.08
CA ASP A 84 -2.03 11.79 -3.90
C ASP A 84 -3.21 12.75 -4.08
N GLU A 85 -3.46 13.20 -5.30
CA GLU A 85 -4.59 14.09 -5.57
C GLU A 85 -5.91 13.36 -5.44
N GLU A 86 -6.00 12.17 -6.03
CA GLU A 86 -7.23 11.39 -6.03
C GLU A 86 -7.36 10.47 -4.81
N HIS A 87 -6.28 10.28 -4.06
CA HIS A 87 -6.21 9.34 -2.93
C HIS A 87 -6.51 7.91 -3.37
N ILE A 88 -5.94 7.53 -4.49
CA ILE A 88 -6.14 6.20 -5.07
C ILE A 88 -4.84 5.42 -5.05
N LEU A 89 -4.90 4.21 -4.51
CA LEU A 89 -3.84 3.23 -4.56
C LEU A 89 -4.20 2.25 -5.67
N SER A 90 -3.31 2.05 -6.64
CA SER A 90 -3.58 1.15 -7.75
C SER A 90 -2.42 0.21 -8.00
N GLY A 91 -2.72 -0.94 -8.59
CA GLY A 91 -1.70 -1.89 -9.02
C GLY A 91 -1.12 -1.49 -10.37
N ASN A 92 -0.02 -2.14 -10.74
CA ASN A 92 0.54 -1.97 -12.08
C ASN A 92 -0.40 -2.59 -13.11
N ASP A 93 -0.39 -2.03 -14.31
CA ASP A 93 -1.24 -2.53 -15.39
C ASP A 93 -0.96 -4.01 -15.66
N ASP A 94 -2.02 -4.78 -15.79
CA ASP A 94 -1.97 -6.22 -16.08
C ASP A 94 -1.27 -7.08 -15.02
N ALA A 95 -0.82 -6.47 -13.93
CA ALA A 95 -0.20 -7.21 -12.84
C ALA A 95 -1.26 -7.72 -11.87
N GLN A 96 -1.06 -8.92 -11.37
CA GLN A 96 -1.97 -9.48 -10.38
C GLN A 96 -1.75 -8.86 -9.01
N VAL A 97 -2.83 -8.60 -8.33
CA VAL A 97 -2.84 -8.18 -6.93
C VAL A 97 -3.66 -9.19 -6.16
N VAL A 98 -3.12 -9.62 -5.03
CA VAL A 98 -3.79 -10.59 -4.15
C VAL A 98 -4.26 -9.90 -2.91
N LEU A 99 -5.52 -10.08 -2.59
CA LEU A 99 -6.14 -9.59 -1.36
C LEU A 99 -6.37 -10.79 -0.45
N LEU A 100 -5.74 -10.79 0.71
CA LEU A 100 -5.87 -11.85 1.72
C LEU A 100 -6.65 -11.33 2.91
N HIS A 101 -7.67 -12.04 3.31
CA HIS A 101 -8.42 -11.70 4.52
C HIS A 101 -8.01 -12.63 5.67
N ALA A 102 -8.23 -12.19 6.90
CA ALA A 102 -7.87 -12.94 8.10
C ALA A 102 -8.56 -14.30 8.17
N ASP A 103 -9.73 -14.44 7.55
CA ASP A 103 -10.47 -15.71 7.53
C ASP A 103 -9.91 -16.71 6.51
N GLY A 104 -8.84 -16.36 5.81
CA GLY A 104 -8.23 -17.21 4.80
C GLY A 104 -8.78 -17.03 3.39
N SER A 105 -9.80 -16.17 3.23
CA SER A 105 -10.34 -15.86 1.90
C SER A 105 -9.30 -15.08 1.10
N THR A 106 -9.23 -15.35 -0.20
CA THR A 106 -8.35 -14.61 -1.10
C THR A 106 -9.12 -14.13 -2.31
N VAL A 107 -8.75 -12.98 -2.80
CA VAL A 107 -9.22 -12.45 -4.07
C VAL A 107 -7.99 -12.08 -4.88
N THR A 108 -7.89 -12.57 -6.09
CA THR A 108 -6.80 -12.26 -6.99
C THR A 108 -7.37 -11.63 -8.25
N GLY A 109 -6.83 -10.51 -8.65
CA GLY A 109 -7.31 -9.82 -9.84
C GLY A 109 -6.26 -8.92 -10.44
N ILE A 110 -6.59 -8.35 -11.57
CA ILE A 110 -5.74 -7.34 -12.22
C ILE A 110 -6.47 -6.00 -12.21
N ASP A 111 -5.72 -4.94 -12.46
CA ASP A 111 -6.23 -3.57 -12.45
C ASP A 111 -6.88 -3.22 -11.12
N PHE A 112 -6.15 -3.52 -10.06
CA PHE A 112 -6.54 -3.23 -8.69
C PHE A 112 -6.60 -1.72 -8.45
N GLU A 113 -7.64 -1.28 -7.74
CA GLU A 113 -7.80 0.12 -7.38
C GLU A 113 -8.45 0.23 -6.01
N ALA A 114 -7.83 0.96 -5.11
CA ALA A 114 -8.38 1.24 -3.80
C ALA A 114 -8.55 2.75 -3.66
N ASP A 115 -9.79 3.19 -3.62
CA ASP A 115 -10.13 4.60 -3.40
C ASP A 115 -10.19 4.82 -1.90
N MET A 116 -9.15 5.42 -1.35
CA MET A 116 -9.03 5.57 0.10
C MET A 116 -9.94 6.65 0.65
N ALA A 117 -10.32 7.61 -0.18
CA ALA A 117 -11.26 8.66 0.25
C ALA A 117 -12.67 8.09 0.41
N ARG A 118 -13.06 7.19 -0.47
CA ARG A 118 -14.39 6.56 -0.44
C ARG A 118 -14.39 5.21 0.25
N ARG A 119 -13.22 4.68 0.57
CA ARG A 119 -13.04 3.36 1.18
C ARG A 119 -13.61 2.24 0.32
N VAL A 120 -13.37 2.33 -0.99
CA VAL A 120 -13.83 1.34 -1.95
C VAL A 120 -12.63 0.66 -2.59
N VAL A 121 -12.64 -0.66 -2.62
CA VAL A 121 -11.63 -1.46 -3.29
C VAL A 121 -12.30 -2.19 -4.45
N ARG A 122 -11.68 -2.16 -5.63
CA ARG A 122 -12.23 -2.83 -6.80
C ARG A 122 -11.13 -3.31 -7.73
N PHE A 123 -11.50 -4.27 -8.56
CA PHE A 123 -10.66 -4.74 -9.64
C PHE A 123 -11.40 -4.41 -10.94
N LEU A 124 -10.72 -3.74 -11.86
CA LEU A 124 -11.31 -3.36 -13.13
C LEU A 124 -11.15 -4.45 -14.19
N GLY A 125 -10.25 -5.39 -13.95
CA GLY A 125 -10.01 -6.53 -14.83
C GLY A 125 -10.57 -7.83 -14.25
N PRO A 126 -10.24 -8.97 -14.89
CA PRO A 126 -10.70 -10.27 -14.41
C PRO A 126 -10.29 -10.56 -12.99
N VAL A 127 -11.18 -11.20 -12.25
CA VAL A 127 -11.02 -11.50 -10.83
C VAL A 127 -11.28 -12.97 -10.60
N SER A 128 -10.47 -13.60 -9.75
CA SER A 128 -10.75 -14.92 -9.22
C SER A 128 -10.68 -14.87 -7.70
N GLY A 129 -11.48 -15.69 -7.07
CA GLY A 129 -11.52 -15.69 -5.62
C GLY A 129 -11.51 -17.09 -5.06
N HIS A 130 -10.99 -17.19 -3.86
CA HIS A 130 -11.01 -18.44 -3.10
C HIS A 130 -11.43 -18.10 -1.69
N ARG A 131 -12.42 -18.81 -1.20
CA ARG A 131 -12.94 -18.61 0.14
C ARG A 131 -12.76 -19.85 0.96
N MET A 132 -12.14 -19.71 2.12
CA MET A 132 -12.09 -20.79 3.09
C MET A 132 -13.46 -20.98 3.68
N VAL A 133 -13.94 -22.22 3.64
CA VAL A 133 -15.20 -22.56 4.28
C VAL A 133 -14.87 -23.29 5.56
N ASP A 134 -15.20 -22.68 6.66
CA ASP A 134 -15.00 -23.25 7.99
C ASP A 134 -16.23 -24.05 8.39
N ARG A 135 -16.00 -25.23 8.89
CA ARG A 135 -17.08 -26.14 9.25
C ARG A 135 -17.07 -26.47 10.70
#